data_d8aa9381c5ad91250bd1ddd82dd1e9b2
#
_entry.id   d8aa9381c5ad91250bd1ddd82dd1e9b2
#
_cell.length_a   1.000
_cell.length_b   1.000
_cell.length_c   1.000
_cell.angle_alpha   90.00
_cell.angle_beta   90.00
_cell.angle_gamma   90.00
#
_symmetry.space_group_name_H-M   'P 1'
#
loop_
_entity.id
_entity.type
_entity.pdbx_description
1 polymer ?
#
loop_
_entity_poly.entity_id
_entity_poly.type
_entity_poly.pdbx_seq_one_letter_code
_entity_poly.pdbx_strand_id
1 'polypeptide(L)'
;VEVINLELILADLDSVTKRIARCEKLLKTNDKENKAHFDILQKLKNELELGKLINLKDYEPEDRNIIKQFQLLSSKPTFYVANIDDSENSKNHLEKLIKIAKDLGSIVIPASIKIEQEISLLKDNEKLEYLELLGMDEPVLNKIIFEGYKILGLKTFFTAGPKEIRAWTIKDGFSAPNAAGVIHTDFERGFIKAEVIDFDHFIECNGEIGAKEKGKLRLEGKDYIVKDGD
;
A
#
# COMPACT_ATOMS: atom_id res chain seq x y z
N VAL A 1 8.34 -16.79 -10.70
CA VAL A 1 7.08 -16.00 -10.65
C VAL A 1 5.90 -16.88 -11.03
N GLU A 2 5.90 -17.51 -12.19
CA GLU A 2 4.78 -18.33 -12.70
C GLU A 2 4.35 -19.42 -11.71
N VAL A 3 5.30 -20.18 -11.15
CA VAL A 3 5.01 -21.23 -10.16
C VAL A 3 4.30 -20.65 -8.93
N ILE A 4 4.79 -19.52 -8.39
CA ILE A 4 4.19 -18.87 -7.23
C ILE A 4 2.77 -18.36 -7.57
N ASN A 5 2.61 -17.75 -8.73
CA ASN A 5 1.30 -17.29 -9.17
C ASN A 5 0.30 -18.45 -9.30
N LEU A 6 0.75 -19.60 -9.83
CA LEU A 6 -0.08 -20.80 -9.92
C LEU A 6 -0.48 -21.33 -8.53
N GLU A 7 0.45 -21.33 -7.56
CA GLU A 7 0.13 -21.73 -6.18
C GLU A 7 -0.91 -20.80 -5.54
N LEU A 8 -0.80 -19.47 -5.75
CA LEU A 8 -1.79 -18.51 -5.28
C LEU A 8 -3.17 -18.75 -5.92
N ILE A 9 -3.20 -19.01 -7.23
CA ILE A 9 -4.42 -19.31 -7.97
C ILE A 9 -5.08 -20.60 -7.44
N LEU A 10 -4.30 -21.66 -7.22
CA LEU A 10 -4.82 -22.93 -6.69
C LEU A 10 -5.37 -22.79 -5.27
N ALA A 11 -4.69 -22.04 -4.41
CA ALA A 11 -5.17 -21.73 -3.06
C ALA A 11 -6.49 -20.95 -3.07
N ASP A 12 -6.61 -19.97 -3.97
CA ASP A 12 -7.83 -19.19 -4.13
C ASP A 12 -8.97 -20.03 -4.73
N LEU A 13 -8.67 -20.90 -5.70
CA LEU A 13 -9.65 -21.82 -6.29
C LEU A 13 -10.27 -22.77 -5.25
N ASP A 14 -9.45 -23.30 -4.34
CA ASP A 14 -9.95 -24.11 -3.22
C ASP A 14 -10.84 -23.29 -2.28
N SER A 15 -10.41 -22.06 -1.93
CA SER A 15 -11.18 -21.15 -1.09
C SER A 15 -12.54 -20.79 -1.73
N VAL A 16 -12.53 -20.41 -3.02
CA VAL A 16 -13.73 -20.05 -3.79
C VAL A 16 -14.68 -21.24 -3.90
N THR A 17 -14.17 -22.43 -4.21
CA THR A 17 -14.97 -23.65 -4.31
C THR A 17 -15.68 -23.99 -3.01
N LYS A 18 -14.99 -23.89 -1.88
CA LYS A 18 -15.59 -24.07 -0.54
C LYS A 18 -16.69 -23.04 -0.24
N ARG A 19 -16.49 -21.79 -0.67
CA ARG A 19 -17.50 -20.72 -0.50
C ARG A 19 -18.72 -20.95 -1.36
N ILE A 20 -18.55 -21.36 -2.61
CA ILE A 20 -19.65 -21.74 -3.52
C ILE A 20 -20.54 -22.78 -2.87
N ALA A 21 -19.95 -23.87 -2.37
CA ALA A 21 -20.70 -24.95 -1.72
C ALA A 21 -21.48 -24.50 -0.46
N ARG A 22 -21.01 -23.45 0.23
CA ARG A 22 -21.75 -22.83 1.34
C ARG A 22 -22.89 -21.94 0.84
N CYS A 23 -22.63 -21.10 -0.18
CA CYS A 23 -23.64 -20.23 -0.77
C CYS A 23 -24.79 -21.02 -1.38
N GLU A 24 -24.53 -22.15 -2.05
CA GLU A 24 -25.57 -23.03 -2.61
C GLU A 24 -26.57 -23.49 -1.56
N LYS A 25 -26.10 -23.77 -0.34
CA LYS A 25 -27.01 -24.17 0.77
C LYS A 25 -27.88 -22.98 1.24
N LEU A 26 -27.38 -21.77 1.13
CA LEU A 26 -28.06 -20.53 1.56
C LEU A 26 -28.99 -19.97 0.48
N LEU A 27 -28.77 -20.27 -0.80
CA LEU A 27 -29.66 -19.85 -1.90
C LEU A 27 -31.11 -20.33 -1.74
N LYS A 28 -31.33 -21.36 -0.94
CA LYS A 28 -32.69 -21.86 -0.60
C LYS A 28 -33.53 -20.83 0.18
N THR A 29 -32.89 -19.81 0.76
CA THR A 29 -33.54 -18.75 1.56
C THR A 29 -33.95 -17.52 0.75
N ASN A 30 -33.75 -17.54 -0.58
CA ASN A 30 -34.11 -16.46 -1.53
C ASN A 30 -33.55 -15.06 -1.20
N ASP A 31 -32.39 -15.03 -0.60
CA ASP A 31 -31.66 -13.81 -0.23
C ASP A 31 -30.88 -13.24 -1.44
N LYS A 32 -31.17 -11.98 -1.80
CA LYS A 32 -30.55 -11.30 -2.95
C LYS A 32 -29.05 -11.12 -2.79
N GLU A 33 -28.56 -10.91 -1.58
CA GLU A 33 -27.15 -10.73 -1.29
C GLU A 33 -26.38 -12.02 -1.52
N ASN A 34 -26.91 -13.15 -1.03
CA ASN A 34 -26.34 -14.47 -1.26
C ASN A 34 -26.29 -14.84 -2.75
N LYS A 35 -27.28 -14.39 -3.54
CA LYS A 35 -27.29 -14.61 -4.99
C LYS A 35 -26.16 -13.81 -5.67
N ALA A 36 -25.98 -12.54 -5.33
CA ALA A 36 -24.90 -11.72 -5.88
C ALA A 36 -23.51 -12.31 -5.54
N HIS A 37 -23.32 -12.76 -4.29
CA HIS A 37 -22.09 -13.43 -3.88
C HIS A 37 -21.84 -14.72 -4.68
N PHE A 38 -22.89 -15.52 -4.91
CA PHE A 38 -22.79 -16.76 -5.67
C PHE A 38 -22.39 -16.50 -7.12
N ASP A 39 -23.03 -15.54 -7.79
CA ASP A 39 -22.77 -15.21 -9.20
C ASP A 39 -21.30 -14.73 -9.37
N ILE A 40 -20.80 -13.90 -8.45
CA ILE A 40 -19.42 -13.47 -8.44
C ILE A 40 -18.47 -14.63 -8.17
N LEU A 41 -18.74 -15.48 -7.21
CA LEU A 41 -17.90 -16.65 -6.90
C LEU A 41 -17.80 -17.60 -8.10
N GLN A 42 -18.87 -17.80 -8.88
CA GLN A 42 -18.85 -18.61 -10.10
C GLN A 42 -17.93 -17.97 -11.17
N LYS A 43 -18.02 -16.65 -11.34
CA LYS A 43 -17.14 -15.90 -12.27
C LYS A 43 -15.68 -16.05 -11.86
N LEU A 44 -15.36 -15.84 -10.58
CA LEU A 44 -14.02 -15.99 -10.04
C LEU A 44 -13.47 -17.40 -10.23
N LYS A 45 -14.30 -18.42 -9.97
CA LYS A 45 -13.92 -19.82 -10.17
C LYS A 45 -13.49 -20.07 -11.60
N ASN A 46 -14.28 -19.64 -12.58
CA ASN A 46 -13.97 -19.82 -14.00
C ASN A 46 -12.66 -19.14 -14.39
N GLU A 47 -12.38 -17.95 -13.89
CA GLU A 47 -11.13 -17.23 -14.17
C GLU A 47 -9.91 -17.94 -13.55
N LEU A 48 -10.05 -18.42 -12.29
CA LEU A 48 -8.98 -19.15 -11.60
C LEU A 48 -8.72 -20.52 -12.27
N GLU A 49 -9.75 -21.22 -12.73
CA GLU A 49 -9.61 -22.48 -13.50
C GLU A 49 -8.89 -22.27 -14.85
N LEU A 50 -8.99 -21.08 -15.44
CA LEU A 50 -8.22 -20.68 -16.61
C LEU A 50 -6.79 -20.23 -16.29
N GLY A 51 -6.36 -20.33 -15.02
CA GLY A 51 -5.02 -19.92 -14.59
C GLY A 51 -4.81 -18.41 -14.55
N LYS A 52 -5.88 -17.61 -14.41
CA LYS A 52 -5.79 -16.14 -14.36
C LYS A 52 -5.73 -15.64 -12.92
N LEU A 53 -4.84 -14.69 -12.66
CA LEU A 53 -4.87 -13.90 -11.42
C LEU A 53 -6.10 -12.98 -11.42
N ILE A 54 -6.69 -12.80 -10.25
CA ILE A 54 -7.85 -11.91 -10.10
C ILE A 54 -7.38 -10.46 -10.01
N ASN A 55 -7.68 -9.67 -11.03
CA ASN A 55 -7.38 -8.24 -11.03
C ASN A 55 -8.65 -7.45 -10.71
N LEU A 56 -8.70 -6.81 -9.54
CA LEU A 56 -9.87 -6.04 -9.11
C LEU A 56 -10.26 -4.91 -10.08
N LYS A 57 -9.33 -4.43 -10.92
CA LYS A 57 -9.64 -3.37 -11.89
C LYS A 57 -10.59 -3.85 -13.01
N ASP A 58 -10.65 -5.15 -13.26
CA ASP A 58 -11.47 -5.77 -14.31
C ASP A 58 -12.94 -5.97 -13.89
N TYR A 59 -13.29 -5.54 -12.68
CA TYR A 59 -14.63 -5.68 -12.09
C TYR A 59 -15.27 -4.32 -11.83
N GLU A 60 -16.59 -4.27 -11.82
CA GLU A 60 -17.35 -3.08 -11.43
C GLU A 60 -17.15 -2.74 -9.94
N PRO A 61 -17.33 -1.48 -9.52
CA PRO A 61 -17.10 -1.05 -8.14
C PRO A 61 -17.86 -1.85 -7.08
N GLU A 62 -19.10 -2.25 -7.39
CA GLU A 62 -19.95 -3.06 -6.52
C GLU A 62 -19.37 -4.46 -6.32
N ASP A 63 -18.98 -5.12 -7.43
CA ASP A 63 -18.36 -6.44 -7.41
C ASP A 63 -17.02 -6.42 -6.67
N ARG A 64 -16.21 -5.37 -6.85
CA ARG A 64 -14.93 -5.20 -6.13
C ARG A 64 -15.12 -5.26 -4.62
N ASN A 65 -16.18 -4.64 -4.10
CA ASN A 65 -16.46 -4.64 -2.66
C ASN A 65 -16.80 -6.05 -2.16
N ILE A 66 -17.50 -6.83 -2.96
CA ILE A 66 -17.81 -8.24 -2.64
C ILE A 66 -16.53 -9.09 -2.71
N ILE A 67 -15.74 -8.96 -3.78
CA ILE A 67 -14.50 -9.73 -3.97
C ILE A 67 -13.50 -9.46 -2.83
N LYS A 68 -13.37 -8.20 -2.38
CA LYS A 68 -12.51 -7.83 -1.25
C LYS A 68 -12.86 -8.59 0.04
N GLN A 69 -14.14 -8.91 0.27
CA GLN A 69 -14.57 -9.69 1.45
C GLN A 69 -14.07 -11.13 1.40
N PHE A 70 -13.80 -11.65 0.21
CA PHE A 70 -13.27 -13.01 0.05
C PHE A 70 -11.77 -13.11 0.40
N GLN A 71 -11.05 -12.02 0.43
CA GLN A 71 -9.63 -11.91 0.77
C GLN A 71 -8.72 -12.85 -0.05
N LEU A 72 -9.03 -12.99 -1.34
CA LEU A 72 -8.26 -13.83 -2.25
C LEU A 72 -6.80 -13.36 -2.34
N LEU A 73 -5.87 -14.31 -2.38
CA LEU A 73 -4.45 -14.04 -2.45
C LEU A 73 -4.04 -13.42 -3.78
N SER A 74 -4.56 -13.97 -4.87
CA SER A 74 -4.28 -13.51 -6.24
C SER A 74 -4.86 -12.13 -6.55
N SER A 75 -5.85 -11.65 -5.76
CA SER A 75 -6.45 -10.33 -5.94
C SER A 75 -5.70 -9.20 -5.23
N LYS A 76 -4.73 -9.55 -4.39
CA LYS A 76 -3.95 -8.54 -3.65
C LYS A 76 -2.95 -7.87 -4.59
N PRO A 77 -2.82 -6.53 -4.51
CA PRO A 77 -1.79 -5.84 -5.27
C PRO A 77 -0.40 -6.28 -4.80
N THR A 78 0.52 -6.50 -5.75
CA THR A 78 1.86 -7.01 -5.50
C THR A 78 2.92 -6.15 -6.17
N PHE A 79 4.11 -6.13 -5.59
CA PHE A 79 5.33 -5.71 -6.25
C PHE A 79 6.44 -6.73 -5.99
N TYR A 80 7.49 -6.69 -6.79
CA TYR A 80 8.58 -7.65 -6.70
C TYR A 80 9.84 -6.97 -6.17
N VAL A 81 10.51 -7.59 -5.20
CA VAL A 81 11.87 -7.23 -4.79
C VAL A 81 12.81 -8.23 -5.41
N ALA A 82 13.62 -7.79 -6.37
CA ALA A 82 14.60 -8.63 -7.03
C ALA A 82 15.93 -8.56 -6.27
N ASN A 83 16.30 -9.64 -5.58
CA ASN A 83 17.64 -9.74 -5.00
C ASN A 83 18.66 -9.92 -6.13
N ILE A 84 19.50 -8.92 -6.32
CA ILE A 84 20.51 -8.87 -7.39
C ILE A 84 21.93 -8.84 -6.83
N ASP A 85 22.85 -9.34 -7.65
CA ASP A 85 24.28 -9.19 -7.52
C ASP A 85 24.87 -8.65 -8.83
N ASP A 86 26.19 -8.49 -8.90
CA ASP A 86 26.87 -7.95 -10.07
C ASP A 86 27.02 -8.94 -11.24
N SER A 87 26.51 -10.17 -11.09
CA SER A 87 26.63 -11.22 -12.11
C SER A 87 25.76 -10.92 -13.34
N GLU A 88 26.25 -11.35 -14.51
CA GLU A 88 25.50 -11.28 -15.77
C GLU A 88 24.16 -12.05 -15.70
N ASN A 89 24.15 -13.16 -14.96
CA ASN A 89 22.96 -13.96 -14.74
C ASN A 89 21.87 -13.19 -13.98
N SER A 90 22.27 -12.42 -12.97
CA SER A 90 21.37 -11.58 -12.18
C SER A 90 20.70 -10.50 -13.03
N LYS A 91 21.48 -9.84 -13.90
CA LYS A 91 20.98 -8.82 -14.84
C LYS A 91 19.95 -9.40 -15.80
N ASN A 92 20.26 -10.55 -16.42
CA ASN A 92 19.36 -11.25 -17.33
C ASN A 92 18.04 -11.67 -16.65
N HIS A 93 18.11 -12.13 -15.40
CA HIS A 93 16.91 -12.48 -14.62
C HIS A 93 16.08 -11.25 -14.26
N LEU A 94 16.73 -10.12 -13.90
CA LEU A 94 16.08 -8.86 -13.62
C LEU A 94 15.28 -8.35 -14.83
N GLU A 95 15.88 -8.36 -16.02
CA GLU A 95 15.20 -7.92 -17.25
C GLU A 95 13.95 -8.76 -17.54
N LYS A 96 14.05 -10.10 -17.40
CA LYS A 96 12.90 -11.00 -17.56
C LYS A 96 11.81 -10.71 -16.53
N LEU A 97 12.20 -10.47 -15.26
CA LEU A 97 11.25 -10.16 -14.20
C LEU A 97 10.55 -8.82 -14.45
N ILE A 98 11.28 -7.79 -14.88
CA ILE A 98 10.71 -6.48 -15.23
C ILE A 98 9.64 -6.63 -16.32
N LYS A 99 9.89 -7.44 -17.35
CA LYS A 99 8.93 -7.69 -18.42
C LYS A 99 7.66 -8.36 -17.88
N ILE A 100 7.80 -9.43 -17.09
CA ILE A 100 6.66 -10.14 -16.49
C ILE A 100 5.87 -9.20 -15.56
N ALA A 101 6.56 -8.44 -14.71
CA ALA A 101 5.92 -7.52 -13.79
C ALA A 101 5.12 -6.43 -14.53
N LYS A 102 5.67 -5.89 -15.62
CA LYS A 102 4.98 -4.90 -16.46
C LYS A 102 3.69 -5.46 -17.05
N ASP A 103 3.71 -6.69 -17.56
CA ASP A 103 2.52 -7.35 -18.11
C ASP A 103 1.45 -7.58 -17.03
N LEU A 104 1.85 -7.76 -15.78
CA LEU A 104 0.97 -7.89 -14.61
C LEU A 104 0.57 -6.54 -13.97
N GLY A 105 1.02 -5.42 -14.51
CA GLY A 105 0.79 -4.09 -13.93
C GLY A 105 1.46 -3.86 -12.58
N SER A 106 2.54 -4.60 -12.31
CA SER A 106 3.35 -4.56 -11.09
C SER A 106 4.69 -3.87 -11.34
N ILE A 107 5.38 -3.49 -10.26
CA ILE A 107 6.73 -2.92 -10.32
C ILE A 107 7.77 -3.90 -9.78
N VAL A 108 9.02 -3.69 -10.18
CA VAL A 108 10.18 -4.42 -9.65
C VAL A 108 11.13 -3.43 -8.99
N ILE A 109 11.55 -3.74 -7.78
CA ILE A 109 12.56 -3.01 -7.03
C ILE A 109 13.82 -3.89 -7.00
N PRO A 110 14.86 -3.56 -7.76
CA PRO A 110 16.13 -4.26 -7.64
C PRO A 110 16.82 -3.86 -6.34
N ALA A 111 17.30 -4.84 -5.57
CA ALA A 111 17.95 -4.65 -4.29
C ALA A 111 19.08 -5.67 -4.11
N SER A 112 20.26 -5.23 -3.72
CA SER A 112 21.28 -6.13 -3.21
C SER A 112 21.11 -6.26 -1.70
N ILE A 113 20.53 -7.38 -1.26
CA ILE A 113 20.28 -7.62 0.17
C ILE A 113 21.60 -7.62 0.95
N LYS A 114 22.72 -8.03 0.32
CA LYS A 114 24.05 -7.97 0.93
C LYS A 114 24.46 -6.52 1.23
N ILE A 115 24.31 -5.61 0.28
CA ILE A 115 24.62 -4.19 0.45
C ILE A 115 23.69 -3.58 1.51
N GLU A 116 22.41 -3.87 1.47
CA GLU A 116 21.45 -3.39 2.47
C GLU A 116 21.81 -3.85 3.89
N GLN A 117 22.26 -5.10 4.04
CA GLN A 117 22.76 -5.59 5.32
C GLN A 117 24.01 -4.83 5.77
N GLU A 118 24.97 -4.58 4.89
CA GLU A 118 26.17 -3.79 5.20
C GLU A 118 25.78 -2.36 5.65
N ILE A 119 24.90 -1.69 4.91
CA ILE A 119 24.39 -0.36 5.27
C ILE A 119 23.70 -0.36 6.65
N SER A 120 22.94 -1.41 6.97
CA SER A 120 22.21 -1.50 8.25
C SER A 120 23.11 -1.56 9.48
N LEU A 121 24.36 -2.01 9.33
CA LEU A 121 25.34 -2.14 10.39
C LEU A 121 26.18 -0.87 10.60
N LEU A 122 26.12 0.09 9.67
CA LEU A 122 26.88 1.33 9.74
C LEU A 122 26.20 2.36 10.64
N LYS A 123 27.01 3.28 11.20
CA LYS A 123 26.50 4.48 11.89
C LYS A 123 26.03 5.52 10.87
N ASP A 124 25.20 6.44 11.30
CA ASP A 124 24.52 7.37 10.37
C ASP A 124 25.47 8.20 9.50
N ASN A 125 26.59 8.67 10.03
CA ASN A 125 27.62 9.35 9.26
C ASN A 125 28.32 8.45 8.25
N GLU A 126 28.61 7.21 8.62
CA GLU A 126 29.26 6.22 7.74
C GLU A 126 28.30 5.73 6.64
N LYS A 127 26.98 5.70 6.92
CA LYS A 127 25.96 5.36 5.92
C LYS A 127 25.93 6.34 4.76
N LEU A 128 25.99 7.63 5.05
CA LEU A 128 25.98 8.68 4.01
C LEU A 128 27.19 8.54 3.08
N GLU A 129 28.39 8.40 3.63
CA GLU A 129 29.61 8.21 2.85
C GLU A 129 29.56 6.92 2.01
N TYR A 130 29.03 5.84 2.58
CA TYR A 130 28.92 4.55 1.88
C TYR A 130 27.89 4.58 0.74
N LEU A 131 26.74 5.23 0.95
CA LEU A 131 25.73 5.45 -0.09
C LEU A 131 26.30 6.28 -1.24
N GLU A 132 27.02 7.36 -0.93
CA GLU A 132 27.66 8.21 -1.94
C GLU A 132 28.69 7.41 -2.76
N LEU A 133 29.51 6.58 -2.12
CA LEU A 133 30.46 5.68 -2.79
C LEU A 133 29.76 4.72 -3.76
N LEU A 134 28.57 4.25 -3.42
CA LEU A 134 27.76 3.35 -4.25
C LEU A 134 26.94 4.09 -5.32
N GLY A 135 26.92 5.42 -5.31
CA GLY A 135 26.07 6.24 -6.19
C GLY A 135 24.58 6.10 -5.88
N MET A 136 24.24 5.88 -4.61
CA MET A 136 22.88 5.72 -4.12
C MET A 136 22.50 6.94 -3.26
N ASP A 137 21.31 7.50 -3.50
CA ASP A 137 20.78 8.61 -2.70
C ASP A 137 20.28 8.14 -1.33
N GLU A 138 19.74 6.91 -1.27
CA GLU A 138 19.16 6.32 -0.06
C GLU A 138 19.21 4.78 -0.10
N PRO A 139 19.10 4.11 1.06
CA PRO A 139 18.95 2.64 1.10
C PRO A 139 17.72 2.18 0.33
N VAL A 140 17.85 1.04 -0.39
CA VAL A 140 16.72 0.47 -1.15
C VAL A 140 15.55 0.08 -0.23
N LEU A 141 15.84 -0.21 1.05
CA LEU A 141 14.81 -0.48 2.06
C LEU A 141 13.78 0.67 2.14
N ASN A 142 14.22 1.93 2.07
CA ASN A 142 13.30 3.09 2.08
C ASN A 142 12.34 3.04 0.88
N LYS A 143 12.86 2.71 -0.30
CA LYS A 143 12.04 2.56 -1.50
C LYS A 143 11.04 1.41 -1.38
N ILE A 144 11.43 0.30 -0.77
CA ILE A 144 10.53 -0.83 -0.50
C ILE A 144 9.40 -0.40 0.43
N ILE A 145 9.71 0.33 1.51
CA ILE A 145 8.72 0.86 2.45
C ILE A 145 7.78 1.82 1.75
N PHE A 146 8.32 2.77 0.98
CA PHE A 146 7.52 3.76 0.24
C PHE A 146 6.54 3.10 -0.74
N GLU A 147 7.02 2.16 -1.55
CA GLU A 147 6.15 1.44 -2.49
C GLU A 147 5.15 0.53 -1.77
N GLY A 148 5.51 0.00 -0.59
CA GLY A 148 4.58 -0.72 0.27
C GLY A 148 3.43 0.16 0.76
N TYR A 149 3.71 1.36 1.24
CA TYR A 149 2.69 2.35 1.62
C TYR A 149 1.81 2.72 0.43
N LYS A 150 2.42 3.01 -0.71
CA LYS A 150 1.73 3.40 -1.94
C LYS A 150 0.77 2.30 -2.45
N ILE A 151 1.22 1.04 -2.48
CA ILE A 151 0.40 -0.08 -2.95
C ILE A 151 -0.78 -0.37 -2.02
N LEU A 152 -0.62 -0.09 -0.73
CA LEU A 152 -1.67 -0.20 0.28
C LEU A 152 -2.61 1.02 0.30
N GLY A 153 -2.30 2.06 -0.48
CA GLY A 153 -3.02 3.33 -0.45
C GLY A 153 -2.93 4.00 0.92
N LEU A 154 -1.74 3.96 1.54
CA LEU A 154 -1.49 4.57 2.84
C LEU A 154 -0.74 5.89 2.68
N LYS A 155 -1.01 6.82 3.59
CA LYS A 155 -0.34 8.11 3.75
C LYS A 155 0.03 8.31 5.21
N THR A 156 1.02 9.17 5.43
CA THR A 156 1.46 9.56 6.76
C THR A 156 1.19 11.03 6.98
N PHE A 157 0.62 11.39 8.12
CA PHE A 157 0.59 12.76 8.61
C PHE A 157 1.23 12.83 10.00
N PHE A 158 1.62 14.01 10.40
CA PHE A 158 2.30 14.24 11.68
C PHE A 158 1.42 15.07 12.62
N THR A 159 1.56 14.83 13.91
CA THR A 159 1.12 15.76 14.93
C THR A 159 2.33 16.29 15.67
N ALA A 160 2.43 17.60 15.77
CA ALA A 160 3.47 18.27 16.54
C ALA A 160 2.84 19.06 17.69
N GLY A 161 3.28 18.78 18.90
CA GLY A 161 2.83 19.45 20.10
C GLY A 161 3.95 19.55 21.14
N PRO A 162 3.72 20.34 22.22
CA PRO A 162 4.75 20.55 23.26
C PRO A 162 5.21 19.28 23.96
N LYS A 163 4.39 18.24 23.96
CA LYS A 163 4.66 17.00 24.69
C LYS A 163 5.18 15.88 23.82
N GLU A 164 4.71 15.79 22.57
CA GLU A 164 5.13 14.73 21.67
C GLU A 164 5.00 15.17 20.19
N ILE A 165 5.84 14.58 19.36
CA ILE A 165 5.73 14.59 17.91
C ILE A 165 5.47 13.15 17.49
N ARG A 166 4.45 12.93 16.65
CA ARG A 166 4.06 11.57 16.26
C ARG A 166 3.63 11.51 14.80
N ALA A 167 4.04 10.43 14.12
CA ALA A 167 3.56 10.06 12.80
C ALA A 167 2.32 9.14 12.93
N TRP A 168 1.33 9.38 12.07
CA TRP A 168 0.09 8.63 12.00
C TRP A 168 -0.14 8.13 10.59
N THR A 169 -0.51 6.86 10.47
CA THR A 169 -0.80 6.25 9.17
C THR A 169 -2.31 6.28 8.91
N ILE A 170 -2.70 6.78 7.75
CA ILE A 170 -4.09 6.87 7.29
C ILE A 170 -4.23 6.25 5.90
N LYS A 171 -5.47 6.02 5.47
CA LYS A 171 -5.76 5.65 4.08
C LYS A 171 -5.78 6.90 3.20
N ASP A 172 -5.32 6.77 1.98
CA ASP A 172 -5.46 7.82 0.97
C ASP A 172 -6.93 8.21 0.80
N GLY A 173 -7.19 9.50 0.70
CA GLY A 173 -8.55 10.05 0.62
C GLY A 173 -9.24 10.28 1.96
N PHE A 174 -8.56 10.06 3.10
CA PHE A 174 -9.13 10.43 4.40
C PHE A 174 -9.32 11.93 4.53
N SER A 175 -10.52 12.33 4.93
CA SER A 175 -10.80 13.72 5.33
C SER A 175 -10.17 14.05 6.67
N ALA A 176 -10.01 15.34 6.98
CA ALA A 176 -9.43 15.78 8.24
C ALA A 176 -10.15 15.20 9.49
N PRO A 177 -11.50 15.11 9.56
CA PRO A 177 -12.17 14.40 10.65
C PRO A 177 -11.78 12.93 10.75
N ASN A 178 -11.72 12.20 9.62
CA ASN A 178 -11.34 10.79 9.64
C ASN A 178 -9.89 10.60 10.11
N ALA A 179 -8.96 11.46 9.67
CA ALA A 179 -7.59 11.45 10.14
C ALA A 179 -7.49 11.76 11.65
N ALA A 180 -8.24 12.75 12.13
CA ALA A 180 -8.34 13.05 13.55
C ALA A 180 -8.88 11.85 14.36
N GLY A 181 -9.79 11.08 13.78
CA GLY A 181 -10.35 9.86 14.35
C GLY A 181 -9.31 8.76 14.60
N VAL A 182 -8.24 8.71 13.78
CA VAL A 182 -7.12 7.79 13.99
C VAL A 182 -6.33 8.12 15.26
N ILE A 183 -6.28 9.40 15.64
CA ILE A 183 -5.66 9.84 16.88
C ILE A 183 -6.56 9.46 18.06
N HIS A 184 -7.83 9.86 18.01
CA HIS A 184 -8.85 9.53 18.99
C HIS A 184 -10.25 9.75 18.42
N THR A 185 -11.19 8.86 18.75
CA THR A 185 -12.57 8.91 18.24
C THR A 185 -13.32 10.20 18.60
N ASP A 186 -12.99 10.82 19.73
CA ASP A 186 -13.59 12.10 20.14
C ASP A 186 -13.14 13.26 19.25
N PHE A 187 -11.94 13.18 18.67
CA PHE A 187 -11.44 14.19 17.74
C PHE A 187 -12.19 14.14 16.41
N GLU A 188 -12.63 12.97 15.97
CA GLU A 188 -13.49 12.84 14.79
C GLU A 188 -14.87 13.48 15.05
N ARG A 189 -15.50 13.14 16.18
CA ARG A 189 -16.85 13.63 16.54
C ARG A 189 -16.87 15.12 16.80
N GLY A 190 -15.84 15.63 17.48
CA GLY A 190 -15.72 17.04 17.86
C GLY A 190 -14.97 17.89 16.83
N PHE A 191 -14.64 17.38 15.65
CA PHE A 191 -13.82 18.08 14.68
C PHE A 191 -14.51 19.37 14.18
N ILE A 192 -13.78 20.47 14.26
CA ILE A 192 -14.20 21.76 13.75
C ILE A 192 -13.29 22.21 12.62
N LYS A 193 -11.99 22.28 12.89
CA LYS A 193 -10.91 22.68 11.97
C LYS A 193 -9.58 22.13 12.46
N ALA A 194 -8.61 22.03 11.56
CA ALA A 194 -7.22 21.71 11.85
C ALA A 194 -6.28 22.83 11.37
N GLU A 195 -5.23 23.08 12.10
CA GLU A 195 -4.09 23.86 11.65
C GLU A 195 -3.11 22.87 10.97
N VAL A 196 -2.81 23.12 9.70
CA VAL A 196 -2.03 22.20 8.86
C VAL A 196 -0.83 22.95 8.28
N ILE A 197 0.33 22.31 8.35
CA ILE A 197 1.60 22.79 7.76
C ILE A 197 2.22 21.60 7.04
N ASP A 198 2.63 21.77 5.78
CA ASP A 198 3.38 20.74 5.06
C ASP A 198 4.72 20.48 5.77
N PHE A 199 5.17 19.25 5.85
CA PHE A 199 6.41 18.84 6.53
C PHE A 199 7.63 19.67 6.08
N ASP A 200 7.81 19.84 4.78
CA ASP A 200 8.93 20.61 4.23
C ASP A 200 8.90 22.06 4.72
N HIS A 201 7.74 22.69 4.69
CA HIS A 201 7.57 24.03 5.23
C HIS A 201 7.80 24.12 6.73
N PHE A 202 7.41 23.08 7.50
CA PHE A 202 7.67 23.04 8.93
C PHE A 202 9.16 23.02 9.23
N ILE A 203 9.94 22.25 8.48
CA ILE A 203 11.41 22.16 8.62
C ILE A 203 12.08 23.46 8.15
N GLU A 204 11.73 23.96 6.96
CA GLU A 204 12.31 25.20 6.39
C GLU A 204 12.05 26.44 7.27
N CYS A 205 10.92 26.44 7.96
CA CYS A 205 10.54 27.56 8.83
C CYS A 205 10.97 27.36 10.30
N ASN A 206 11.70 26.29 10.63
CA ASN A 206 12.08 25.93 11.99
C ASN A 206 10.88 25.80 12.96
N GLY A 207 9.80 25.18 12.49
CA GLY A 207 8.63 24.85 13.28
C GLY A 207 7.40 25.72 13.02
N GLU A 208 6.38 25.53 13.88
CA GLU A 208 5.05 26.12 13.74
C GLU A 208 5.06 27.67 13.72
N ILE A 209 5.82 28.28 14.63
CA ILE A 209 5.88 29.76 14.77
C ILE A 209 6.41 30.37 13.46
N GLY A 210 7.54 29.89 12.96
CA GLY A 210 8.12 30.40 11.72
C GLY A 210 7.25 30.11 10.49
N ALA A 211 6.56 28.98 10.46
CA ALA A 211 5.60 28.66 9.39
C ALA A 211 4.40 29.61 9.41
N LYS A 212 3.90 29.97 10.58
CA LYS A 212 2.81 30.93 10.76
C LYS A 212 3.22 32.35 10.32
N GLU A 213 4.39 32.81 10.72
CA GLU A 213 4.95 34.12 10.31
C GLU A 213 5.12 34.24 8.80
N LYS A 214 5.49 33.14 8.13
CA LYS A 214 5.65 33.07 6.68
C LYS A 214 4.34 32.75 5.92
N GLY A 215 3.21 32.66 6.62
CA GLY A 215 1.90 32.37 6.01
C GLY A 215 1.78 30.95 5.44
N LYS A 216 2.53 29.98 5.97
CA LYS A 216 2.52 28.57 5.55
C LYS A 216 1.56 27.71 6.36
N LEU A 217 1.06 28.22 7.49
CA LEU A 217 0.03 27.57 8.29
C LEU A 217 -1.33 27.78 7.63
N ARG A 218 -2.02 26.69 7.33
CA ARG A 218 -3.36 26.66 6.74
C ARG A 218 -4.38 26.28 7.82
N LEU A 219 -5.60 26.84 7.70
CA LEU A 219 -6.75 26.43 8.49
C LEU A 219 -7.67 25.60 7.59
N GLU A 220 -7.78 24.32 7.88
CA GLU A 220 -8.51 23.37 7.05
C GLU A 220 -9.79 22.89 7.76
N GLY A 221 -10.88 22.81 7.00
CA GLY A 221 -12.19 22.37 7.46
C GLY A 221 -12.43 20.87 7.32
N LYS A 222 -13.72 20.48 7.48
CA LYS A 222 -14.12 19.07 7.46
C LYS A 222 -13.92 18.36 6.12
N ASP A 223 -13.97 19.10 5.03
CA ASP A 223 -13.88 18.55 3.67
C ASP A 223 -12.41 18.43 3.17
N TYR A 224 -11.45 18.89 3.97
CA TYR A 224 -10.05 18.80 3.61
C TYR A 224 -9.60 17.35 3.56
N ILE A 225 -9.00 16.96 2.45
CA ILE A 225 -8.37 15.65 2.28
C ILE A 225 -6.91 15.75 2.69
N VAL A 226 -6.54 15.01 3.73
CA VAL A 226 -5.19 15.01 4.29
C VAL A 226 -4.20 14.47 3.27
N LYS A 227 -3.09 15.18 3.09
CA LYS A 227 -2.02 14.82 2.19
C LYS A 227 -0.91 14.08 2.95
N ASP A 228 -0.07 13.39 2.20
CA ASP A 228 1.14 12.79 2.75
C ASP A 228 2.10 13.90 3.19
N GLY A 229 2.59 13.83 4.42
CA GLY A 229 3.48 14.84 4.99
C GLY A 229 2.78 16.10 5.54
N ASP A 230 1.47 16.12 5.73
CA ASP A 230 0.78 17.22 6.45
C ASP A 230 1.13 17.23 7.93
#